data_2308aeed7fe16f64aa15c32f1c88f6e4
#
_entry.id   2308aeed7fe16f64aa15c32f1c88f6e4
#
_cell.length_a   1.000
_cell.length_b   1.000
_cell.length_c   1.000
_cell.angle_alpha   90.00
_cell.angle_beta   90.00
_cell.angle_gamma   90.00
#
_symmetry.space_group_name_H-M   'P 1'
#
loop_
_entity.id
_entity.type
_entity.pdbx_description
1 polymer ?
#
loop_
_entity_poly.entity_id
_entity_poly.type
_entity_poly.pdbx_seq_one_letter_code
_entity_poly.pdbx_strand_id
1 'polypeptide(L)'
;MTFRIKRTLATLTLALASALPAFPWGAEGHSAMALVATQNLSADARSHVVKILGSDNLSSIASWMDEVRSAYFHAGPLGSDPEALKFDAEFPKNGEWHYVDLPLGTQAYALDGPFSRPDDVVHMLEEAVSVLEGGGDRRITQRQALCMLVHFTGDLHQPLHVGNGFFQIAADGAETLVSDPAAAKGLPNDKGGNADFFGPGRYDELHAYWDTELVVKIAGSKDPSAVADVLEKKVAAEGAAWKSAGDYHHWAEGWANESLAAARTAYSGITFGALTPDGKGGIKRIAITLPPHYDDICIPLAGERLAKSGYHLAELLNAIRWSD
;
A
#
# COMPACT_ATOMS: atom_id res chain seq x y z
N MET A 1 -71.10 -4.87 -2.13
CA MET A 1 -70.15 -4.46 -1.11
C MET A 1 -68.78 -4.93 -1.61
N THR A 2 -68.04 -4.06 -2.31
CA THR A 2 -66.81 -4.41 -3.04
C THR A 2 -65.60 -3.87 -2.27
N PHE A 3 -64.80 -4.78 -1.69
CA PHE A 3 -63.55 -4.43 -0.98
C PHE A 3 -62.41 -4.19 -1.99
N ARG A 4 -61.90 -2.96 -2.05
CA ARG A 4 -60.67 -2.63 -2.77
C ARG A 4 -59.47 -2.81 -1.84
N ILE A 5 -58.62 -3.78 -2.14
CA ILE A 5 -57.32 -3.97 -1.48
C ILE A 5 -56.31 -2.97 -2.10
N LYS A 6 -55.88 -2.00 -1.32
CA LYS A 6 -54.74 -1.14 -1.68
C LYS A 6 -53.43 -1.92 -1.49
N ARG A 7 -52.76 -2.28 -2.57
CA ARG A 7 -51.40 -2.79 -2.54
C ARG A 7 -50.44 -1.60 -2.42
N THR A 8 -49.81 -1.47 -1.25
CA THR A 8 -48.68 -0.56 -1.05
C THR A 8 -47.44 -1.24 -1.61
N LEU A 9 -46.92 -0.74 -2.72
CA LEU A 9 -45.56 -1.10 -3.17
C LEU A 9 -44.56 -0.43 -2.23
N ALA A 10 -43.87 -1.22 -1.42
CA ALA A 10 -42.69 -0.79 -0.74
C ALA A 10 -41.51 -0.84 -1.74
N THR A 11 -41.06 0.31 -2.21
CA THR A 11 -39.84 0.45 -2.98
C THR A 11 -38.67 0.24 -2.04
N LEU A 12 -38.05 -0.92 -2.14
CA LEU A 12 -36.77 -1.22 -1.47
C LEU A 12 -35.67 -0.50 -2.26
N THR A 13 -35.26 0.66 -1.81
CA THR A 13 -34.06 1.34 -2.32
C THR A 13 -32.85 0.57 -1.81
N LEU A 14 -32.28 -0.27 -2.67
CA LEU A 14 -30.99 -0.90 -2.46
C LEU A 14 -29.93 0.20 -2.61
N ALA A 15 -29.46 0.76 -1.51
CA ALA A 15 -28.29 1.61 -1.51
C ALA A 15 -27.08 0.73 -1.90
N LEU A 16 -26.64 0.81 -3.15
CA LEU A 16 -25.30 0.35 -3.52
C LEU A 16 -24.31 1.23 -2.74
N ALA A 17 -23.82 0.73 -1.62
CA ALA A 17 -22.60 1.26 -1.04
C ALA A 17 -21.49 0.93 -2.02
N SER A 18 -21.10 1.90 -2.85
CA SER A 18 -19.87 1.83 -3.62
C SER A 18 -18.72 1.74 -2.61
N ALA A 19 -18.08 0.58 -2.53
CA ALA A 19 -16.83 0.44 -1.82
C ALA A 19 -15.84 1.41 -2.49
N LEU A 20 -15.47 2.48 -1.79
CA LEU A 20 -14.32 3.28 -2.17
C LEU A 20 -13.09 2.39 -2.04
N PRO A 21 -12.10 2.48 -2.93
CA PRO A 21 -10.88 1.69 -2.80
C PRO A 21 -10.24 1.94 -1.43
N ALA A 22 -9.73 0.91 -0.80
CA ALA A 22 -8.80 1.05 0.29
C ALA A 22 -7.54 1.69 -0.29
N PHE A 23 -7.07 2.77 0.32
CA PHE A 23 -5.80 3.41 -0.01
C PHE A 23 -4.72 2.80 0.88
N PRO A 24 -3.58 2.33 0.34
CA PRO A 24 -2.48 1.77 1.15
C PRO A 24 -2.06 2.76 2.24
N TRP A 25 -1.92 2.31 3.49
CA TRP A 25 -1.74 3.15 4.68
C TRP A 25 -2.76 4.28 4.84
N GLY A 26 -3.83 4.32 4.06
CA GLY A 26 -4.75 5.43 3.96
C GLY A 26 -4.06 6.77 3.66
N ALA A 27 -4.80 7.81 3.37
CA ALA A 27 -4.22 9.14 3.17
C ALA A 27 -3.51 9.65 4.44
N GLU A 28 -4.00 9.25 5.61
CA GLU A 28 -3.46 9.63 6.92
C GLU A 28 -2.09 9.01 7.16
N GLY A 29 -1.89 7.73 6.84
CA GLY A 29 -0.61 7.04 7.02
C GLY A 29 0.46 7.54 6.07
N HIS A 30 0.14 7.68 4.76
CA HIS A 30 1.06 8.29 3.79
C HIS A 30 1.44 9.72 4.16
N SER A 31 0.47 10.52 4.62
CA SER A 31 0.75 11.87 5.09
C SER A 31 1.65 11.88 6.31
N ALA A 32 1.41 10.99 7.28
CA ALA A 32 2.21 10.93 8.50
C ALA A 32 3.66 10.52 8.23
N MET A 33 3.91 9.48 7.42
CA MET A 33 5.28 9.06 7.08
C MET A 33 6.01 10.12 6.25
N ALA A 34 5.30 10.83 5.37
CA ALA A 34 5.86 11.93 4.59
C ALA A 34 6.24 13.14 5.47
N LEU A 35 5.49 13.41 6.56
CA LEU A 35 5.86 14.41 7.57
C LEU A 35 7.15 13.98 8.30
N VAL A 36 7.27 12.71 8.71
CA VAL A 36 8.50 12.17 9.29
C VAL A 36 9.68 12.35 8.32
N ALA A 37 9.51 11.98 7.06
CA ALA A 37 10.55 12.16 6.07
C ALA A 37 10.95 13.63 5.90
N THR A 38 9.98 14.54 5.83
CA THR A 38 10.21 15.99 5.70
C THR A 38 11.07 16.53 6.85
N GLN A 39 10.85 16.07 8.07
CA GLN A 39 11.63 16.53 9.24
C GLN A 39 13.09 16.06 9.18
N ASN A 40 13.34 14.92 8.55
CA ASN A 40 14.66 14.25 8.49
C ASN A 40 15.44 14.52 7.18
N LEU A 41 14.96 15.44 6.31
CA LEU A 41 15.68 15.84 5.11
C LEU A 41 16.92 16.64 5.44
N SER A 42 18.04 16.32 4.74
CA SER A 42 19.22 17.17 4.69
C SER A 42 18.91 18.52 4.03
N ALA A 43 19.74 19.52 4.23
CA ALA A 43 19.56 20.83 3.58
C ALA A 43 19.62 20.71 2.05
N ASP A 44 20.45 19.83 1.51
CA ASP A 44 20.58 19.58 0.09
C ASP A 44 19.32 18.93 -0.50
N ALA A 45 18.89 17.78 0.03
CA ALA A 45 17.65 17.11 -0.39
C ALA A 45 16.44 18.05 -0.28
N ARG A 46 16.32 18.80 0.81
CA ARG A 46 15.25 19.80 1.01
C ARG A 46 15.24 20.84 -0.09
N SER A 47 16.42 21.33 -0.51
CA SER A 47 16.54 22.32 -1.60
C SER A 47 16.01 21.77 -2.92
N HIS A 48 16.34 20.51 -3.27
CA HIS A 48 15.85 19.85 -4.47
C HIS A 48 14.33 19.59 -4.41
N VAL A 49 13.82 19.15 -3.27
CA VAL A 49 12.36 19.00 -3.05
C VAL A 49 11.65 20.34 -3.25
N VAL A 50 12.15 21.43 -2.67
CA VAL A 50 11.59 22.79 -2.85
C VAL A 50 11.66 23.23 -4.31
N LYS A 51 12.74 22.95 -5.03
CA LYS A 51 12.88 23.25 -6.46
C LYS A 51 11.78 22.56 -7.29
N ILE A 52 11.45 21.31 -6.97
CA ILE A 52 10.47 20.49 -7.70
C ILE A 52 9.02 20.86 -7.32
N LEU A 53 8.73 21.03 -6.03
CA LEU A 53 7.36 21.21 -5.51
C LEU A 53 6.96 22.64 -5.21
N GLY A 54 7.93 23.57 -5.09
CA GLY A 54 7.71 24.92 -4.57
C GLY A 54 7.60 24.97 -3.04
N SER A 55 7.67 23.83 -2.34
CA SER A 55 7.66 23.70 -0.88
C SER A 55 8.41 22.43 -0.47
N ASP A 56 8.78 22.32 0.81
CA ASP A 56 9.38 21.09 1.35
C ASP A 56 8.34 20.10 1.94
N ASN A 57 7.06 20.40 1.79
CA ASN A 57 5.97 19.59 2.35
C ASN A 57 5.68 18.34 1.50
N LEU A 58 6.37 17.23 1.77
CA LEU A 58 6.14 15.95 1.10
C LEU A 58 4.75 15.37 1.35
N SER A 59 4.10 15.71 2.47
CA SER A 59 2.74 15.25 2.77
C SER A 59 1.71 15.75 1.74
N SER A 60 1.97 16.89 1.08
CA SER A 60 1.07 17.44 0.06
C SER A 60 0.94 16.59 -1.21
N ILE A 61 1.85 15.67 -1.44
CA ILE A 61 1.89 14.77 -2.61
C ILE A 61 1.77 13.30 -2.24
N ALA A 62 1.66 12.99 -0.94
CA ALA A 62 1.77 11.63 -0.44
C ALA A 62 0.67 10.68 -0.96
N SER A 63 -0.51 11.17 -1.30
CA SER A 63 -1.62 10.39 -1.85
C SER A 63 -1.78 10.51 -3.37
N TRP A 64 -0.91 11.28 -4.05
CA TRP A 64 -1.10 11.58 -5.47
C TRP A 64 -1.19 10.32 -6.35
N MET A 65 -0.36 9.30 -6.08
CA MET A 65 -0.36 8.04 -6.84
C MET A 65 -1.67 7.25 -6.67
N ASP A 66 -2.25 7.26 -5.49
CA ASP A 66 -3.57 6.66 -5.24
C ASP A 66 -4.70 7.44 -5.94
N GLU A 67 -4.61 8.75 -5.96
CA GLU A 67 -5.62 9.60 -6.57
C GLU A 67 -5.67 9.46 -8.09
N VAL A 68 -4.53 9.18 -8.76
CA VAL A 68 -4.46 9.00 -10.22
C VAL A 68 -4.77 7.58 -10.69
N ARG A 69 -4.66 6.56 -9.82
CA ARG A 69 -4.72 5.14 -10.24
C ARG A 69 -6.09 4.58 -10.48
N SER A 70 -7.20 5.25 -10.30
CA SER A 70 -8.43 4.52 -10.09
C SER A 70 -9.60 4.91 -10.96
N ALA A 71 -10.64 4.05 -10.99
CA ALA A 71 -11.96 4.37 -11.52
C ALA A 71 -12.61 5.62 -10.88
N TYR A 72 -12.07 6.11 -9.77
CA TYR A 72 -12.48 7.33 -9.08
C TYR A 72 -11.70 8.57 -9.54
N PHE A 73 -10.63 8.39 -10.28
CA PHE A 73 -9.80 9.48 -10.78
C PHE A 73 -10.63 10.59 -11.43
N HIS A 74 -11.50 10.26 -12.39
CA HIS A 74 -12.33 11.25 -13.08
C HIS A 74 -13.43 11.88 -12.22
N ALA A 75 -13.77 11.30 -11.09
CA ALA A 75 -14.72 11.83 -10.11
C ALA A 75 -14.03 12.49 -8.90
N GLY A 76 -12.72 12.32 -8.77
CA GLY A 76 -11.90 12.83 -7.67
C GLY A 76 -11.34 14.24 -7.90
N PRO A 77 -10.55 14.75 -6.94
CA PRO A 77 -9.95 16.09 -6.99
C PRO A 77 -9.07 16.32 -8.22
N LEU A 78 -8.38 15.26 -8.69
CA LEU A 78 -7.48 15.31 -9.84
C LEU A 78 -8.16 15.08 -11.19
N GLY A 79 -9.48 14.81 -11.22
CA GLY A 79 -10.21 14.48 -12.46
C GLY A 79 -10.19 15.56 -13.55
N SER A 80 -9.80 16.78 -13.22
CA SER A 80 -9.59 17.89 -14.17
C SER A 80 -8.14 18.39 -14.18
N ASP A 81 -7.22 17.76 -13.44
CA ASP A 81 -5.81 18.14 -13.41
C ASP A 81 -5.11 17.66 -14.69
N PRO A 82 -4.54 18.57 -15.51
CA PRO A 82 -3.93 18.17 -16.80
C PRO A 82 -2.72 17.25 -16.65
N GLU A 83 -1.94 17.36 -15.55
CA GLU A 83 -0.80 16.50 -15.29
C GLU A 83 -1.28 15.07 -14.96
N ALA A 84 -2.28 14.94 -14.09
CA ALA A 84 -2.84 13.66 -13.72
C ALA A 84 -3.54 12.97 -14.90
N LEU A 85 -4.31 13.70 -15.72
CA LEU A 85 -4.95 13.19 -16.94
C LEU A 85 -3.91 12.65 -17.94
N LYS A 86 -2.80 13.37 -18.11
CA LYS A 86 -1.72 12.94 -19.00
C LYS A 86 -1.04 11.68 -18.45
N PHE A 87 -0.75 11.63 -17.15
CA PHE A 87 -0.12 10.49 -16.50
C PHE A 87 -0.98 9.23 -16.62
N ASP A 88 -2.29 9.31 -16.32
CA ASP A 88 -3.21 8.17 -16.45
C ASP A 88 -3.33 7.67 -17.90
N ALA A 89 -3.36 8.58 -18.86
CA ALA A 89 -3.41 8.20 -20.29
C ALA A 89 -2.11 7.51 -20.77
N GLU A 90 -0.95 7.90 -20.25
CA GLU A 90 0.35 7.30 -20.58
C GLU A 90 0.59 5.99 -19.83
N PHE A 91 0.05 5.85 -18.63
CA PHE A 91 0.27 4.71 -17.74
C PHE A 91 -1.07 4.15 -17.19
N PRO A 92 -1.94 3.60 -18.05
CA PRO A 92 -3.30 3.18 -17.67
C PRO A 92 -3.34 1.99 -16.68
N LYS A 93 -2.19 1.35 -16.42
CA LYS A 93 -2.03 0.27 -15.45
C LYS A 93 -1.23 0.67 -14.21
N ASN A 94 -1.06 1.97 -13.96
CA ASN A 94 -0.29 2.46 -12.83
C ASN A 94 -0.78 1.92 -11.47
N GLY A 95 -2.01 1.44 -11.36
CA GLY A 95 -2.53 0.75 -10.19
C GLY A 95 -1.80 -0.56 -9.84
N GLU A 96 -1.12 -1.19 -10.80
CA GLU A 96 -0.32 -2.40 -10.57
C GLU A 96 1.07 -2.07 -9.98
N TRP A 97 1.49 -0.81 -9.95
CA TRP A 97 2.79 -0.34 -9.48
C TRP A 97 2.91 -0.28 -7.95
N HIS A 98 1.79 -0.37 -7.24
CA HIS A 98 1.70 -0.16 -5.80
C HIS A 98 2.12 -1.37 -4.96
N TYR A 99 2.31 -2.55 -5.56
CA TYR A 99 2.51 -3.79 -4.82
C TYR A 99 3.34 -4.83 -5.58
N VAL A 100 3.76 -5.84 -4.84
CA VAL A 100 4.26 -7.11 -5.36
C VAL A 100 3.61 -8.25 -4.61
N ASP A 101 3.15 -9.29 -5.33
CA ASP A 101 2.42 -10.41 -4.73
C ASP A 101 3.37 -11.59 -4.45
N LEU A 102 4.00 -11.62 -3.28
CA LEU A 102 4.88 -12.71 -2.87
C LEU A 102 4.14 -13.72 -1.99
N PRO A 103 4.20 -15.04 -2.30
CA PRO A 103 3.75 -16.07 -1.35
C PRO A 103 4.49 -15.94 -0.02
N LEU A 104 3.78 -16.16 1.10
CA LEU A 104 4.33 -15.97 2.45
C LEU A 104 5.58 -16.81 2.76
N GLY A 105 5.78 -17.92 2.07
CA GLY A 105 6.97 -18.77 2.18
C GLY A 105 8.16 -18.35 1.30
N THR A 106 8.03 -17.30 0.49
CA THR A 106 9.15 -16.76 -0.31
C THR A 106 10.29 -16.37 0.60
N GLN A 107 11.51 -16.77 0.29
CA GLN A 107 12.66 -16.49 1.16
C GLN A 107 13.11 -15.05 1.07
N ALA A 108 13.20 -14.53 -0.15
CA ALA A 108 13.56 -13.14 -0.44
C ALA A 108 12.92 -12.69 -1.76
N TYR A 109 12.65 -11.39 -1.88
CA TYR A 109 12.36 -10.76 -3.16
C TYR A 109 13.58 -10.83 -4.06
N ALA A 110 13.35 -11.01 -5.35
CA ALA A 110 14.38 -10.93 -6.38
C ALA A 110 13.81 -10.20 -7.61
N LEU A 111 14.54 -9.25 -8.16
CA LEU A 111 14.10 -8.44 -9.31
C LEU A 111 13.63 -9.29 -10.51
N ASP A 112 14.35 -10.37 -10.81
CA ASP A 112 13.99 -11.33 -11.88
C ASP A 112 13.26 -12.57 -11.34
N GLY A 113 12.64 -12.48 -10.18
CA GLY A 113 11.97 -13.58 -9.50
C GLY A 113 10.65 -13.98 -10.16
N PRO A 114 10.13 -15.18 -9.85
CA PRO A 114 8.91 -15.70 -10.49
C PRO A 114 7.63 -14.93 -10.13
N PHE A 115 7.68 -14.05 -9.14
CA PHE A 115 6.58 -13.23 -8.66
C PHE A 115 6.87 -11.72 -8.81
N SER A 116 8.07 -11.33 -9.24
CA SER A 116 8.35 -9.94 -9.60
C SER A 116 7.77 -9.58 -10.96
N ARG A 117 7.46 -8.30 -11.15
CA ARG A 117 7.03 -7.72 -12.42
C ARG A 117 7.92 -6.53 -12.73
N PRO A 118 8.15 -6.21 -14.02
CA PRO A 118 8.95 -5.03 -14.39
C PRO A 118 8.37 -3.69 -13.92
N ASP A 119 7.13 -3.71 -13.44
CA ASP A 119 6.35 -2.57 -12.99
C ASP A 119 5.76 -2.78 -11.58
N ASP A 120 6.34 -3.66 -10.77
CA ASP A 120 5.98 -3.76 -9.37
C ASP A 120 6.58 -2.61 -8.53
N VAL A 121 6.17 -2.50 -7.28
CA VAL A 121 6.54 -1.40 -6.39
C VAL A 121 8.05 -1.22 -6.22
N VAL A 122 8.84 -2.31 -6.25
CA VAL A 122 10.31 -2.24 -6.13
C VAL A 122 10.92 -1.61 -7.39
N HIS A 123 10.56 -2.14 -8.57
CA HIS A 123 11.03 -1.59 -9.85
C HIS A 123 10.63 -0.14 -10.03
N MET A 124 9.40 0.23 -9.64
CA MET A 124 8.92 1.61 -9.79
C MET A 124 9.55 2.59 -8.81
N LEU A 125 10.01 2.12 -7.63
CA LEU A 125 10.86 2.92 -6.75
C LEU A 125 12.24 3.18 -7.37
N GLU A 126 12.90 2.15 -7.93
CA GLU A 126 14.19 2.28 -8.62
C GLU A 126 14.06 3.20 -9.85
N GLU A 127 12.96 3.06 -10.61
CA GLU A 127 12.66 3.95 -11.73
C GLU A 127 12.48 5.41 -11.28
N ALA A 128 11.76 5.67 -10.18
CA ALA A 128 11.60 7.01 -9.65
C ALA A 128 12.94 7.63 -9.23
N VAL A 129 13.84 6.87 -8.60
CA VAL A 129 15.21 7.30 -8.31
C VAL A 129 15.94 7.66 -9.59
N SER A 130 15.92 6.79 -10.60
CA SER A 130 16.58 7.02 -11.90
C SER A 130 16.10 8.30 -12.57
N VAL A 131 14.78 8.59 -12.56
CA VAL A 131 14.22 9.82 -13.13
C VAL A 131 14.72 11.05 -12.37
N LEU A 132 14.79 11.01 -11.03
CA LEU A 132 15.28 12.14 -10.22
C LEU A 132 16.78 12.40 -10.45
N GLU A 133 17.53 11.39 -10.87
CA GLU A 133 18.95 11.49 -11.27
C GLU A 133 19.14 11.90 -12.75
N GLY A 134 18.06 12.15 -13.49
CA GLY A 134 18.11 12.59 -14.89
C GLY A 134 18.16 11.44 -15.90
N GLY A 135 17.97 10.20 -15.45
CA GLY A 135 17.79 8.99 -16.26
C GLY A 135 16.35 8.59 -16.43
N GLY A 136 16.08 7.27 -16.46
CA GLY A 136 14.76 6.67 -16.42
C GLY A 136 13.83 6.98 -17.60
N ASP A 137 12.54 6.72 -17.42
CA ASP A 137 11.51 6.95 -18.42
C ASP A 137 11.22 8.46 -18.57
N ARG A 138 11.55 9.00 -19.75
CA ARG A 138 11.37 10.44 -20.05
C ARG A 138 9.91 10.91 -20.11
N ARG A 139 8.94 10.02 -20.01
CA ARG A 139 7.52 10.36 -19.89
C ARG A 139 7.14 10.73 -18.47
N ILE A 140 7.94 10.31 -17.49
CA ILE A 140 7.78 10.60 -16.07
C ILE A 140 8.54 11.90 -15.76
N THR A 141 7.86 12.90 -15.25
CA THR A 141 8.48 14.16 -14.81
C THR A 141 9.16 13.99 -13.43
N GLN A 142 10.10 14.86 -13.08
CA GLN A 142 10.72 14.85 -11.74
C GLN A 142 9.65 14.99 -10.62
N ARG A 143 8.60 15.78 -10.84
CA ARG A 143 7.51 15.89 -9.87
C ARG A 143 6.75 14.57 -9.70
N GLN A 144 6.42 13.90 -10.79
CA GLN A 144 5.76 12.58 -10.78
C GLN A 144 6.66 11.53 -10.12
N ALA A 145 7.95 11.50 -10.46
CA ALA A 145 8.93 10.61 -9.81
C ALA A 145 9.02 10.86 -8.30
N LEU A 146 8.98 12.11 -7.86
CA LEU A 146 8.93 12.44 -6.43
C LEU A 146 7.63 11.98 -5.79
N CYS A 147 6.46 12.12 -6.45
CA CYS A 147 5.19 11.57 -5.99
C CYS A 147 5.26 10.04 -5.87
N MET A 148 5.81 9.36 -6.89
CA MET A 148 6.03 7.90 -6.88
C MET A 148 6.91 7.50 -5.69
N LEU A 149 8.05 8.16 -5.51
CA LEU A 149 9.01 7.82 -4.47
C LEU A 149 8.41 7.99 -3.07
N VAL A 150 7.70 9.09 -2.82
CA VAL A 150 7.03 9.34 -1.54
C VAL A 150 5.96 8.27 -1.27
N HIS A 151 5.11 8.00 -2.24
CA HIS A 151 3.99 7.07 -2.09
C HIS A 151 4.46 5.61 -1.98
N PHE A 152 5.25 5.15 -2.96
CA PHE A 152 5.67 3.75 -3.03
C PHE A 152 6.64 3.34 -1.92
N THR A 153 7.37 4.28 -1.30
CA THR A 153 8.10 3.96 -0.08
C THR A 153 7.12 3.61 1.05
N GLY A 154 5.99 4.29 1.14
CA GLY A 154 4.92 3.94 2.07
C GLY A 154 4.35 2.55 1.78
N ASP A 155 3.93 2.31 0.52
CA ASP A 155 3.36 1.05 0.06
C ASP A 155 4.29 -0.13 0.32
N LEU A 156 5.56 0.00 -0.03
CA LEU A 156 6.55 -1.05 0.15
C LEU A 156 6.76 -1.42 1.63
N HIS A 157 6.49 -0.50 2.55
CA HIS A 157 6.55 -0.75 3.98
C HIS A 157 5.24 -1.28 4.58
N GLN A 158 4.14 -1.28 3.84
CA GLN A 158 2.88 -1.93 4.22
C GLN A 158 3.00 -3.46 3.94
N PRO A 159 2.93 -4.31 4.97
CA PRO A 159 3.22 -5.74 4.81
C PRO A 159 2.37 -6.43 3.75
N LEU A 160 1.08 -6.06 3.64
CA LEU A 160 0.13 -6.69 2.73
C LEU A 160 0.30 -6.23 1.27
N HIS A 161 1.12 -5.20 0.99
CA HIS A 161 1.54 -4.83 -0.35
C HIS A 161 2.67 -5.71 -0.88
N VAL A 162 3.24 -6.57 -0.03
CA VAL A 162 4.38 -7.41 -0.40
C VAL A 162 4.08 -8.90 -0.22
N GLY A 163 3.51 -9.29 0.91
CA GLY A 163 3.21 -10.70 1.21
C GLY A 163 1.73 -11.01 1.13
N ASN A 164 1.36 -12.06 0.39
CA ASN A 164 -0.03 -12.42 0.09
C ASN A 164 -0.33 -13.89 0.39
N GLY A 165 -1.58 -14.17 0.73
CA GLY A 165 -2.12 -15.53 0.79
C GLY A 165 -2.44 -16.04 -0.62
N PHE A 166 -1.84 -17.18 -1.01
CA PHE A 166 -2.17 -17.90 -2.24
C PHE A 166 -3.00 -19.14 -1.92
N PHE A 167 -4.00 -19.45 -2.74
CA PHE A 167 -4.96 -20.50 -2.42
C PHE A 167 -5.10 -21.54 -3.52
N GLN A 168 -4.93 -22.79 -3.17
CA GLN A 168 -5.37 -23.90 -3.99
C GLN A 168 -6.84 -24.19 -3.68
N ILE A 169 -7.66 -24.20 -4.73
CA ILE A 169 -9.09 -24.50 -4.64
C ILE A 169 -9.32 -25.86 -5.26
N ALA A 170 -9.73 -26.83 -4.45
CA ALA A 170 -10.02 -28.19 -4.90
C ALA A 170 -11.39 -28.27 -5.62
N ALA A 171 -11.64 -29.33 -6.38
CA ALA A 171 -12.87 -29.53 -7.14
C ALA A 171 -14.13 -29.63 -6.27
N ASP A 172 -13.99 -30.02 -5.01
CA ASP A 172 -15.06 -30.09 -4.00
C ASP A 172 -15.26 -28.75 -3.27
N GLY A 173 -14.49 -27.71 -3.65
CA GLY A 173 -14.51 -26.38 -3.05
C GLY A 173 -13.66 -26.26 -1.77
N ALA A 174 -12.90 -27.28 -1.40
CA ALA A 174 -11.95 -27.14 -0.29
C ALA A 174 -10.79 -26.20 -0.67
N GLU A 175 -10.43 -25.34 0.26
CA GLU A 175 -9.41 -24.30 0.04
C GLU A 175 -8.20 -24.57 0.94
N THR A 176 -7.02 -24.36 0.40
CA THR A 176 -5.77 -24.53 1.14
C THR A 176 -4.85 -23.35 0.88
N LEU A 177 -4.40 -22.68 1.95
CA LEU A 177 -3.36 -21.67 1.86
C LEU A 177 -2.04 -22.34 1.45
N VAL A 178 -1.44 -21.83 0.37
CA VAL A 178 -0.19 -22.32 -0.19
C VAL A 178 0.91 -21.29 0.04
N SER A 179 1.83 -21.61 0.93
CA SER A 179 2.97 -20.73 1.23
C SER A 179 4.19 -21.02 0.38
N ASP A 180 4.37 -22.25 -0.11
CA ASP A 180 5.50 -22.62 -0.97
C ASP A 180 5.43 -21.88 -2.31
N PRO A 181 6.43 -21.07 -2.67
CA PRO A 181 6.41 -20.29 -3.91
C PRO A 181 6.32 -21.15 -5.17
N ALA A 182 6.95 -22.33 -5.19
CA ALA A 182 6.90 -23.21 -6.36
C ALA A 182 5.48 -23.75 -6.59
N ALA A 183 4.77 -24.06 -5.51
CA ALA A 183 3.39 -24.55 -5.56
C ALA A 183 2.37 -23.40 -5.75
N ALA A 184 2.69 -22.18 -5.33
CA ALA A 184 1.81 -21.01 -5.43
C ALA A 184 1.73 -20.43 -6.85
N LYS A 185 2.69 -20.77 -7.73
CA LYS A 185 2.76 -20.22 -9.08
C LYS A 185 1.49 -20.49 -9.88
N GLY A 186 0.81 -19.40 -10.31
CA GLY A 186 -0.43 -19.47 -11.07
C GLY A 186 -1.70 -19.70 -10.26
N LEU A 187 -1.59 -19.81 -8.93
CA LEU A 187 -2.75 -19.85 -8.05
C LEU A 187 -3.31 -18.43 -7.83
N PRO A 188 -4.63 -18.30 -7.57
CA PRO A 188 -5.21 -17.03 -7.14
C PRO A 188 -4.70 -16.66 -5.73
N ASN A 189 -4.54 -15.35 -5.50
CA ASN A 189 -4.19 -14.79 -4.21
C ASN A 189 -5.34 -13.95 -3.62
N ASP A 190 -5.21 -13.56 -2.35
CA ASP A 190 -6.16 -12.74 -1.61
C ASP A 190 -6.01 -11.22 -1.87
N LYS A 191 -5.13 -10.84 -2.81
CA LYS A 191 -4.87 -9.44 -3.16
C LYS A 191 -4.38 -8.63 -1.96
N GLY A 192 -3.46 -9.19 -1.20
CA GLY A 192 -2.95 -8.56 0.01
C GLY A 192 -4.03 -8.34 1.07
N GLY A 193 -4.92 -9.32 1.26
CA GLY A 193 -6.00 -9.22 2.24
C GLY A 193 -7.22 -8.39 1.79
N ASN A 194 -7.23 -7.83 0.56
CA ASN A 194 -8.42 -7.16 0.01
C ASN A 194 -9.59 -8.14 -0.23
N ALA A 195 -9.33 -9.43 -0.27
CA ALA A 195 -10.36 -10.45 -0.32
C ALA A 195 -10.74 -11.02 1.07
N ASP A 196 -10.03 -10.67 2.13
CA ASP A 196 -10.12 -11.26 3.47
C ASP A 196 -11.03 -10.45 4.39
N PHE A 197 -12.16 -11.01 4.79
CA PHE A 197 -13.17 -10.31 5.58
C PHE A 197 -13.44 -11.01 6.90
N PHE A 198 -13.28 -10.29 8.02
CA PHE A 198 -13.60 -10.78 9.36
C PHE A 198 -14.93 -10.24 9.92
N GLY A 199 -15.65 -9.42 9.14
CA GLY A 199 -16.95 -8.87 9.51
C GLY A 199 -17.68 -8.21 8.34
N PRO A 200 -18.83 -7.55 8.59
CA PRO A 200 -19.64 -6.87 7.58
C PRO A 200 -19.28 -5.40 7.39
N GLY A 201 -18.48 -4.82 8.26
CA GLY A 201 -18.12 -3.41 8.23
C GLY A 201 -17.16 -3.05 7.08
N ARG A 202 -17.06 -1.77 6.79
CA ARG A 202 -16.19 -1.26 5.72
C ARG A 202 -14.70 -1.56 5.98
N TYR A 203 -14.29 -1.50 7.24
CA TYR A 203 -12.91 -1.75 7.68
C TYR A 203 -12.71 -3.15 8.26
N ASP A 204 -13.71 -4.04 8.07
CA ASP A 204 -13.62 -5.45 8.45
C ASP A 204 -13.00 -6.31 7.32
N GLU A 205 -12.35 -5.67 6.36
CA GLU A 205 -11.48 -6.24 5.35
C GLU A 205 -10.03 -6.07 5.83
N LEU A 206 -9.23 -7.11 5.75
CA LEU A 206 -7.91 -7.16 6.37
C LEU A 206 -6.99 -6.04 5.86
N HIS A 207 -6.98 -5.78 4.55
CA HIS A 207 -6.18 -4.72 3.96
C HIS A 207 -6.61 -3.34 4.47
N ALA A 208 -7.90 -3.01 4.38
CA ALA A 208 -8.44 -1.74 4.87
C ALA A 208 -8.25 -1.55 6.38
N TYR A 209 -8.22 -2.64 7.15
CA TYR A 209 -7.93 -2.61 8.58
C TYR A 209 -6.50 -2.16 8.85
N TRP A 210 -5.52 -2.69 8.10
CA TRP A 210 -4.13 -2.26 8.17
C TRP A 210 -3.96 -0.81 7.75
N ASP A 211 -4.59 -0.42 6.66
CA ASP A 211 -4.44 0.91 6.08
C ASP A 211 -5.07 2.03 6.89
N THR A 212 -6.13 1.72 7.63
CA THR A 212 -6.92 2.76 8.31
C THR A 212 -6.98 2.55 9.83
N GLU A 213 -7.50 1.40 10.27
CA GLU A 213 -7.79 1.20 11.68
C GLU A 213 -6.52 1.08 12.53
N LEU A 214 -5.50 0.34 12.04
CA LEU A 214 -4.24 0.25 12.77
C LEU A 214 -3.51 1.60 12.81
N VAL A 215 -3.53 2.37 11.71
CA VAL A 215 -2.94 3.73 11.67
C VAL A 215 -3.57 4.63 12.73
N VAL A 216 -4.90 4.64 12.80
CA VAL A 216 -5.62 5.41 13.83
C VAL A 216 -5.26 4.94 15.25
N LYS A 217 -5.12 3.63 15.46
CA LYS A 217 -4.80 3.06 16.77
C LYS A 217 -3.38 3.37 17.26
N ILE A 218 -2.42 3.64 16.34
CA ILE A 218 -1.04 4.04 16.70
C ILE A 218 -1.02 5.29 17.58
N ALA A 219 -1.83 6.30 17.24
CA ALA A 219 -1.86 7.58 17.97
C ALA A 219 -3.21 7.88 18.64
N GLY A 220 -4.22 7.01 18.47
CA GLY A 220 -5.60 7.30 18.89
C GLY A 220 -6.23 8.46 18.11
N SER A 221 -5.73 8.78 16.91
CA SER A 221 -6.11 9.96 16.14
C SER A 221 -6.06 9.67 14.63
N LYS A 222 -6.90 10.37 13.87
CA LYS A 222 -6.85 10.43 12.40
C LYS A 222 -6.00 11.60 11.89
N ASP A 223 -5.52 12.47 12.76
CA ASP A 223 -4.65 13.57 12.37
C ASP A 223 -3.25 13.04 12.01
N PRO A 224 -2.80 13.20 10.75
CA PRO A 224 -1.48 12.76 10.33
C PRO A 224 -0.34 13.34 11.19
N SER A 225 -0.50 14.57 11.69
CA SER A 225 0.51 15.19 12.55
C SER A 225 0.63 14.49 13.88
N ALA A 226 -0.50 14.07 14.49
CA ALA A 226 -0.47 13.31 15.73
C ALA A 226 0.14 11.91 15.56
N VAL A 227 -0.12 11.28 14.41
CA VAL A 227 0.54 10.00 14.05
C VAL A 227 2.04 10.23 13.85
N ALA A 228 2.44 11.25 13.08
CA ALA A 228 3.85 11.59 12.83
C ALA A 228 4.62 11.84 14.14
N ASP A 229 4.02 12.52 15.12
CA ASP A 229 4.64 12.77 16.44
C ASP A 229 4.96 11.47 17.20
N VAL A 230 4.14 10.42 17.02
CA VAL A 230 4.40 9.09 17.61
C VAL A 230 5.52 8.39 16.84
N LEU A 231 5.49 8.45 15.51
CA LEU A 231 6.49 7.84 14.63
C LEU A 231 7.87 8.48 14.84
N GLU A 232 7.97 9.80 14.99
CA GLU A 232 9.23 10.53 15.24
C GLU A 232 9.91 10.08 16.53
N LYS A 233 9.15 9.84 17.59
CA LYS A 233 9.71 9.30 18.85
C LYS A 233 10.35 7.94 18.61
N LYS A 234 9.73 7.11 17.75
CA LYS A 234 10.25 5.79 17.41
C LYS A 234 11.49 5.91 16.52
N VAL A 235 11.49 6.80 15.54
CA VAL A 235 12.67 7.12 14.71
C VAL A 235 13.83 7.60 15.57
N ALA A 236 13.58 8.50 16.52
CA ALA A 236 14.63 8.99 17.44
C ALA A 236 15.21 7.89 18.31
N ALA A 237 14.41 6.89 18.69
CA ALA A 237 14.86 5.79 19.55
C ALA A 237 15.58 4.67 18.78
N GLU A 238 15.13 4.35 17.59
CA GLU A 238 15.49 3.12 16.86
C GLU A 238 16.09 3.37 15.47
N GLY A 239 15.91 4.55 14.88
CA GLY A 239 16.24 4.85 13.48
C GLY A 239 17.69 4.55 13.10
N ALA A 240 18.65 4.75 14.00
CA ALA A 240 20.05 4.43 13.74
C ALA A 240 20.30 2.94 13.43
N ALA A 241 19.42 2.05 13.94
CA ALA A 241 19.48 0.61 13.69
C ALA A 241 18.81 0.20 12.36
N TRP A 242 18.03 1.09 11.75
CA TRP A 242 17.29 0.82 10.51
C TRP A 242 18.04 1.24 9.24
N LYS A 243 19.23 1.84 9.41
CA LYS A 243 20.02 2.34 8.29
C LYS A 243 20.18 1.27 7.21
N SER A 244 19.82 1.63 5.98
CA SER A 244 19.96 0.79 4.81
C SER A 244 21.43 0.55 4.47
N ALA A 245 21.76 -0.63 3.97
CA ALA A 245 23.12 -1.02 3.65
C ALA A 245 23.32 -1.13 2.13
N GLY A 246 24.52 -0.88 1.67
CA GLY A 246 24.90 -1.03 0.25
C GLY A 246 24.50 0.16 -0.62
N ASP A 247 24.34 -0.10 -1.90
CA ASP A 247 23.97 0.90 -2.90
C ASP A 247 22.47 1.26 -2.75
N TYR A 248 22.18 2.55 -2.65
CA TYR A 248 20.82 3.03 -2.46
C TYR A 248 19.86 2.73 -3.64
N HIS A 249 20.37 2.46 -4.82
CA HIS A 249 19.59 2.03 -5.96
C HIS A 249 18.91 0.65 -5.73
N HIS A 250 19.38 -0.14 -4.76
CA HIS A 250 18.87 -1.48 -4.42
C HIS A 250 18.28 -1.58 -3.01
N TRP A 251 18.12 -0.45 -2.30
CA TRP A 251 17.54 -0.49 -0.95
C TRP A 251 16.10 -1.00 -0.93
N ALA A 252 15.33 -0.74 -1.98
CA ALA A 252 13.95 -1.19 -2.10
C ALA A 252 13.81 -2.72 -2.00
N GLU A 253 14.77 -3.49 -2.53
CA GLU A 253 14.79 -4.95 -2.39
C GLU A 253 14.90 -5.40 -0.91
N GLY A 254 15.76 -4.72 -0.14
CA GLY A 254 15.91 -4.95 1.29
C GLY A 254 14.62 -4.63 2.06
N TRP A 255 13.97 -3.52 1.74
CA TRP A 255 12.71 -3.10 2.36
C TRP A 255 11.55 -4.04 2.02
N ALA A 256 11.51 -4.57 0.79
CA ALA A 256 10.57 -5.63 0.40
C ALA A 256 10.72 -6.88 1.26
N ASN A 257 11.97 -7.29 1.53
CA ASN A 257 12.25 -8.45 2.38
C ASN A 257 11.81 -8.23 3.83
N GLU A 258 12.01 -7.04 4.38
CA GLU A 258 11.49 -6.69 5.70
C GLU A 258 9.96 -6.72 5.74
N SER A 259 9.31 -6.21 4.71
CA SER A 259 7.85 -6.19 4.60
C SER A 259 7.27 -7.57 4.43
N LEU A 260 7.94 -8.45 3.68
CA LEU A 260 7.56 -9.86 3.59
C LEU A 260 7.66 -10.58 4.94
N ALA A 261 8.68 -10.28 5.73
CA ALA A 261 8.79 -10.81 7.09
C ALA A 261 7.67 -10.29 8.00
N ALA A 262 7.32 -9.02 7.89
CA ALA A 262 6.20 -8.41 8.60
C ALA A 262 4.84 -8.99 8.14
N ALA A 263 4.67 -9.30 6.84
CA ALA A 263 3.47 -9.94 6.32
C ALA A 263 3.23 -11.32 6.94
N ARG A 264 4.28 -12.11 7.15
CA ARG A 264 4.15 -13.40 7.85
C ARG A 264 3.60 -13.21 9.27
N THR A 265 3.96 -12.15 9.94
CA THR A 265 3.41 -11.81 11.27
C THR A 265 1.96 -11.34 11.14
N ALA A 266 1.64 -10.51 10.16
CA ALA A 266 0.27 -10.03 9.90
C ALA A 266 -0.71 -11.16 9.60
N TYR A 267 -0.27 -12.21 8.91
CA TYR A 267 -1.08 -13.39 8.60
C TYR A 267 -1.05 -14.47 9.70
N SER A 268 -0.18 -14.33 10.69
CA SER A 268 0.01 -15.36 11.71
C SER A 268 -1.25 -15.59 12.56
N GLY A 269 -1.70 -16.83 12.63
CA GLY A 269 -2.86 -17.23 13.43
C GLY A 269 -4.21 -16.87 12.82
N ILE A 270 -4.26 -16.24 11.63
CA ILE A 270 -5.51 -16.04 10.90
C ILE A 270 -6.05 -17.42 10.49
N THR A 271 -7.33 -17.64 10.76
CA THR A 271 -8.05 -18.82 10.28
C THR A 271 -8.85 -18.42 9.04
N PHE A 272 -8.56 -19.08 7.93
CA PHE A 272 -9.29 -18.92 6.68
C PHE A 272 -10.50 -19.85 6.66
N GLY A 273 -11.65 -19.30 6.28
CA GLY A 273 -12.93 -20.00 6.14
C GLY A 273 -13.40 -20.00 4.70
N ALA A 274 -14.70 -19.97 4.47
CA ALA A 274 -15.30 -20.09 3.14
C ALA A 274 -14.83 -19.02 2.16
N LEU A 275 -14.38 -19.45 0.99
CA LEU A 275 -13.93 -18.64 -0.13
C LEU A 275 -15.06 -18.51 -1.17
N THR A 276 -15.23 -17.32 -1.74
CA THR A 276 -16.13 -17.06 -2.85
C THR A 276 -15.27 -16.67 -4.08
N PRO A 277 -15.32 -17.44 -5.17
CA PRO A 277 -14.60 -17.09 -6.39
C PRO A 277 -15.22 -15.87 -7.10
N ASP A 278 -14.43 -15.16 -7.90
CA ASP A 278 -14.88 -14.00 -8.69
C ASP A 278 -15.51 -14.39 -10.05
N GLY A 279 -15.50 -15.69 -10.38
CA GLY A 279 -15.99 -16.23 -11.65
C GLY A 279 -15.05 -16.01 -12.84
N LYS A 280 -13.85 -15.45 -12.60
CA LYS A 280 -12.81 -15.17 -13.62
C LYS A 280 -11.49 -15.86 -13.32
N GLY A 281 -11.48 -16.78 -12.36
CA GLY A 281 -10.27 -17.50 -11.90
C GLY A 281 -9.58 -16.87 -10.69
N GLY A 282 -10.09 -15.76 -10.17
CA GLY A 282 -9.61 -15.08 -8.96
C GLY A 282 -10.54 -15.28 -7.75
N ILE A 283 -10.16 -14.64 -6.66
CA ILE A 283 -10.90 -14.65 -5.40
C ILE A 283 -11.66 -13.33 -5.26
N LYS A 284 -12.95 -13.44 -4.92
CA LYS A 284 -13.80 -12.30 -4.61
C LYS A 284 -13.85 -12.00 -3.11
N ARG A 285 -13.91 -13.06 -2.28
CA ARG A 285 -14.05 -12.94 -0.84
C ARG A 285 -13.62 -14.21 -0.15
N ILE A 286 -12.92 -14.07 0.99
CA ILE A 286 -12.60 -15.12 1.94
C ILE A 286 -13.14 -14.67 3.30
N ALA A 287 -13.88 -15.53 3.99
CA ALA A 287 -14.21 -15.30 5.38
C ALA A 287 -12.99 -15.63 6.24
N ILE A 288 -12.54 -14.71 7.08
CA ILE A 288 -11.43 -14.95 8.00
C ILE A 288 -11.83 -14.73 9.45
N THR A 289 -11.07 -15.32 10.34
CA THR A 289 -11.14 -15.03 11.78
C THR A 289 -9.76 -14.58 12.25
N LEU A 290 -9.69 -13.38 12.80
CA LEU A 290 -8.47 -12.85 13.41
C LEU A 290 -8.19 -13.60 14.73
N PRO A 291 -6.93 -13.90 15.04
CA PRO A 291 -6.59 -14.51 16.32
C PRO A 291 -6.88 -13.55 17.49
N PRO A 292 -7.11 -14.09 18.70
CA PRO A 292 -7.16 -13.26 19.90
C PRO A 292 -5.89 -12.40 20.01
N HIS A 293 -6.04 -11.15 20.47
CA HIS A 293 -4.92 -10.22 20.64
C HIS A 293 -4.19 -9.82 19.34
N TYR A 294 -4.87 -9.91 18.19
CA TYR A 294 -4.31 -9.48 16.90
C TYR A 294 -3.74 -8.06 16.97
N ASP A 295 -4.48 -7.14 17.60
CA ASP A 295 -4.08 -5.74 17.77
C ASP A 295 -2.83 -5.57 18.64
N ASP A 296 -2.65 -6.40 19.65
CA ASP A 296 -1.49 -6.32 20.55
C ASP A 296 -0.16 -6.56 19.80
N ILE A 297 -0.24 -7.30 18.68
CA ILE A 297 0.90 -7.59 17.80
C ILE A 297 0.96 -6.61 16.64
N CYS A 298 -0.18 -6.35 15.99
CA CYS A 298 -0.21 -5.64 14.73
C CYS A 298 -0.15 -4.11 14.86
N ILE A 299 -0.63 -3.51 15.97
CA ILE A 299 -0.48 -2.06 16.19
C ILE A 299 1.00 -1.67 16.35
N PRO A 300 1.81 -2.32 17.21
CA PRO A 300 3.23 -2.03 17.29
C PRO A 300 3.97 -2.26 15.98
N LEU A 301 3.64 -3.33 15.25
CA LEU A 301 4.24 -3.65 13.97
C LEU A 301 3.90 -2.59 12.91
N ALA A 302 2.64 -2.19 12.78
CA ALA A 302 2.22 -1.12 11.88
C ALA A 302 2.93 0.20 12.20
N GLY A 303 3.05 0.55 13.48
CA GLY A 303 3.80 1.72 13.93
C GLY A 303 5.28 1.65 13.59
N GLU A 304 5.90 0.47 13.68
CA GLU A 304 7.29 0.29 13.25
C GLU A 304 7.43 0.44 11.74
N ARG A 305 6.56 -0.21 10.95
CA ARG A 305 6.62 -0.14 9.48
C ARG A 305 6.40 1.27 8.96
N LEU A 306 5.45 2.02 9.51
CA LEU A 306 5.24 3.43 9.18
C LEU A 306 6.41 4.33 9.60
N ALA A 307 7.00 4.12 10.77
CA ALA A 307 8.17 4.89 11.19
C ALA A 307 9.37 4.62 10.28
N LYS A 308 9.60 3.34 9.94
CA LYS A 308 10.65 2.95 8.98
C LYS A 308 10.41 3.56 7.60
N SER A 309 9.18 3.58 7.10
CA SER A 309 8.90 4.17 5.78
C SER A 309 9.27 5.66 5.73
N GLY A 310 8.95 6.44 6.76
CA GLY A 310 9.36 7.86 6.84
C GLY A 310 10.87 8.03 6.96
N TYR A 311 11.53 7.21 7.79
CA TYR A 311 12.97 7.21 7.95
C TYR A 311 13.70 6.84 6.64
N HIS A 312 13.30 5.74 5.99
CA HIS A 312 13.90 5.26 4.74
C HIS A 312 13.63 6.21 3.57
N LEU A 313 12.46 6.85 3.51
CA LEU A 313 12.20 7.89 2.52
C LEU A 313 13.17 9.06 2.67
N ALA A 314 13.39 9.54 3.89
CA ALA A 314 14.36 10.60 4.14
C ALA A 314 15.77 10.15 3.80
N GLU A 315 16.14 8.93 4.20
CA GLU A 315 17.46 8.36 3.92
C GLU A 315 17.72 8.29 2.41
N LEU A 316 16.75 7.81 1.63
CA LEU A 316 16.84 7.71 0.17
C LEU A 316 16.93 9.09 -0.49
N LEU A 317 16.05 10.03 -0.12
CA LEU A 317 16.08 11.40 -0.64
C LEU A 317 17.41 12.11 -0.33
N ASN A 318 18.03 11.82 0.82
CA ASN A 318 19.34 12.33 1.20
C ASN A 318 20.49 11.67 0.45
N ALA A 319 20.30 10.48 -0.13
CA ALA A 319 21.31 9.73 -0.87
C ALA A 319 21.29 9.97 -2.38
N ILE A 320 20.13 10.32 -2.96
CA ILE A 320 19.95 10.56 -4.40
C ILE A 320 20.95 11.61 -4.91
N ARG A 321 21.53 11.34 -6.06
CA ARG A 321 22.36 12.27 -6.83
C ARG A 321 21.48 13.06 -7.78
N TRP A 322 20.80 14.08 -7.24
CA TRP A 322 19.83 14.87 -7.96
C TRP A 322 20.40 15.43 -9.26
N SER A 323 19.61 15.34 -10.33
CA SER A 323 19.93 16.08 -11.57
C SER A 323 19.57 17.56 -11.44
N ASP A 324 20.32 18.43 -12.13
CA ASP A 324 20.11 19.90 -12.15
C ASP A 324 18.77 20.31 -12.80
#